data_e3cff45afa6b40e1a3d95445886478e0
#
_entry.id   e3cff45afa6b40e1a3d95445886478e0
#
_cell.length_a   1.000
_cell.length_b   1.000
_cell.length_c   1.000
_cell.angle_alpha   90.00
_cell.angle_beta   90.00
_cell.angle_gamma   90.00
#
_symmetry.space_group_name_H-M   'P 1'
#
loop_
_entity.id
_entity.type
_entity.pdbx_description
1 polymer ?
#
loop_
_entity_poly.entity_id
_entity_poly.type
_entity_poly.pdbx_seq_one_letter_code
_entity_poly.pdbx_strand_id
1 'polypeptide(L)'
;VLLLDTTNLSAAAFAATAVAALGALAFRRAAGLSAGLAVPFTLVLALVAMGVNVRGEAVRVMYPKNRLAWNKPVLRSLWNSHAHILAFLPEVGPAFYWGGGDGAAQFTNTQAFVVVDGEAGTPMTEWDGNAASLDWVSYDVTTLPYHLRKGGRVGIVGVGGGRDILAAIWSGSPAITAVEIN
;
A
#
# COMPACT_ATOMS: atom_id res chain seq x y z
N VAL A 1 -0.85 11.09 12.98
CA VAL A 1 -1.18 9.66 12.90
C VAL A 1 -2.63 9.51 12.51
N LEU A 2 -3.63 9.84 13.36
CA LEU A 2 -5.06 9.66 13.08
C LEU A 2 -5.54 10.23 11.71
N LEU A 3 -4.97 11.37 11.27
CA LEU A 3 -5.33 11.96 9.98
C LEU A 3 -4.86 11.12 8.79
N LEU A 4 -3.71 10.45 8.88
CA LEU A 4 -3.21 9.59 7.82
C LEU A 4 -4.02 8.30 7.69
N ASP A 5 -4.47 7.74 8.82
CA ASP A 5 -5.28 6.52 8.82
C ASP A 5 -6.70 6.74 8.27
N THR A 6 -7.15 8.00 8.19
CA THR A 6 -8.51 8.36 7.72
C THR A 6 -8.53 9.16 6.43
N THR A 7 -7.36 9.66 5.98
CA THR A 7 -7.25 10.52 4.80
C THR A 7 -6.02 10.13 3.96
N ASN A 8 -5.27 11.12 3.48
CA ASN A 8 -4.01 10.95 2.76
C ASN A 8 -3.00 12.01 3.19
N LEU A 9 -1.73 11.84 2.80
CA LEU A 9 -0.63 12.73 3.18
C LEU A 9 -0.92 14.20 2.83
N SER A 10 -1.45 14.45 1.63
CA SER A 10 -1.72 15.82 1.17
C SER A 10 -2.81 16.49 1.99
N ALA A 11 -3.90 15.79 2.29
CA ALA A 11 -4.96 16.30 3.16
C ALA A 11 -4.43 16.58 4.59
N ALA A 12 -3.60 15.70 5.14
CA ALA A 12 -2.98 15.89 6.44
C ALA A 12 -2.05 17.12 6.47
N ALA A 13 -1.26 17.34 5.40
CA ALA A 13 -0.40 18.53 5.27
C ALA A 13 -1.22 19.84 5.21
N PHE A 14 -2.32 19.84 4.45
CA PHE A 14 -3.22 20.99 4.40
C PHE A 14 -3.95 21.24 5.72
N ALA A 15 -4.32 20.19 6.45
CA ALA A 15 -4.87 20.32 7.81
C ALA A 15 -3.85 20.95 8.76
N ALA A 16 -2.59 20.53 8.72
CA ALA A 16 -1.52 21.14 9.51
C ALA A 16 -1.31 22.62 9.16
N THR A 17 -1.38 22.97 7.86
CA THR A 17 -1.31 24.37 7.38
C THR A 17 -2.48 25.21 7.93
N ALA A 18 -3.70 24.65 7.95
CA ALA A 18 -4.86 25.34 8.52
C ALA A 18 -4.70 25.58 10.02
N VAL A 19 -4.21 24.61 10.78
CA VAL A 19 -3.91 24.77 12.22
C VAL A 19 -2.85 25.85 12.45
N ALA A 20 -1.78 25.86 11.66
CA ALA A 20 -0.75 26.89 11.74
C ALA A 20 -1.30 28.31 11.44
N ALA A 21 -2.18 28.43 10.44
CA ALA A 21 -2.84 29.70 10.12
C ALA A 21 -3.76 30.18 11.25
N LEU A 22 -4.51 29.28 11.90
CA LEU A 22 -5.31 29.60 13.08
C LEU A 22 -4.44 30.08 14.26
N GLY A 23 -3.31 29.40 14.50
CA GLY A 23 -2.32 29.80 15.51
C GLY A 23 -1.76 31.20 15.22
N ALA A 24 -1.42 31.50 13.96
CA ALA A 24 -0.96 32.80 13.53
C ALA A 24 -2.02 33.90 13.76
N LEU A 25 -3.29 33.62 13.47
CA LEU A 25 -4.40 34.57 13.75
C LEU A 25 -4.55 34.86 15.25
N ALA A 26 -4.51 33.81 16.09
CA ALA A 26 -4.60 33.95 17.54
C ALA A 26 -3.43 34.77 18.10
N PHE A 27 -2.21 34.49 17.68
CA PHE A 27 -1.01 35.22 18.11
C PHE A 27 -1.06 36.70 17.70
N ARG A 28 -1.42 37.02 16.46
CA ARG A 28 -1.55 38.39 15.97
C ARG A 28 -2.61 39.16 16.77
N ARG A 29 -3.75 38.54 17.07
CA ARG A 29 -4.78 39.16 17.95
C ARG A 29 -4.24 39.44 19.33
N ALA A 30 -3.54 38.48 19.95
CA ALA A 30 -2.96 38.66 21.27
C ALA A 30 -1.89 39.78 21.31
N ALA A 31 -1.15 39.95 20.19
CA ALA A 31 -0.15 41.00 20.02
C ALA A 31 -0.74 42.38 19.60
N GLY A 32 -2.05 42.52 19.49
CA GLY A 32 -2.70 43.75 19.02
C GLY A 32 -2.45 44.10 17.55
N LEU A 33 -1.98 43.13 16.74
CA LEU A 33 -1.67 43.31 15.32
C LEU A 33 -2.89 42.97 14.46
N SER A 34 -3.11 43.75 13.38
CA SER A 34 -4.11 43.38 12.37
C SER A 34 -3.76 42.06 11.70
N ALA A 35 -4.73 41.20 11.39
CA ALA A 35 -4.50 39.92 10.72
C ALA A 35 -3.95 40.06 9.29
N GLY A 36 -4.22 41.19 8.63
CA GLY A 36 -4.00 41.35 7.20
C GLY A 36 -4.88 40.35 6.40
N LEU A 37 -4.84 40.42 5.10
CA LEU A 37 -5.60 39.48 4.26
C LEU A 37 -4.88 38.15 4.04
N ALA A 38 -3.56 38.12 4.15
CA ALA A 38 -2.77 36.92 3.82
C ALA A 38 -3.09 35.71 4.71
N VAL A 39 -3.20 35.91 6.04
CA VAL A 39 -3.44 34.80 6.97
C VAL A 39 -4.82 34.15 6.80
N PRO A 40 -5.95 34.92 6.78
CA PRO A 40 -7.26 34.35 6.52
C PRO A 40 -7.37 33.73 5.12
N PHE A 41 -6.72 34.31 4.11
CA PHE A 41 -6.68 33.74 2.77
C PHE A 41 -5.96 32.36 2.78
N THR A 42 -4.80 32.25 3.45
CA THR A 42 -4.08 30.99 3.59
C THR A 42 -4.93 29.93 4.30
N LEU A 43 -5.67 30.33 5.35
CA LEU A 43 -6.57 29.42 6.06
C LEU A 43 -7.67 28.88 5.14
N VAL A 44 -8.34 29.75 4.39
CA VAL A 44 -9.40 29.34 3.45
C VAL A 44 -8.83 28.43 2.37
N LEU A 45 -7.69 28.80 1.78
CA LEU A 45 -7.04 27.99 0.75
C LEU A 45 -6.64 26.60 1.28
N ALA A 46 -6.09 26.52 2.49
CA ALA A 46 -5.72 25.26 3.12
C ALA A 46 -6.94 24.37 3.38
N LEU A 47 -8.06 24.93 3.85
CA LEU A 47 -9.30 24.17 4.08
C LEU A 47 -9.93 23.67 2.78
N VAL A 48 -9.92 24.48 1.73
CA VAL A 48 -10.41 24.07 0.39
C VAL A 48 -9.52 22.96 -0.17
N ALA A 49 -8.20 23.15 -0.14
CA ALA A 49 -7.25 22.15 -0.62
C ALA A 49 -7.36 20.84 0.16
N MET A 50 -7.52 20.90 1.49
CA MET A 50 -7.80 19.72 2.31
C MET A 50 -9.07 19.01 1.87
N GLY A 51 -10.18 19.73 1.72
CA GLY A 51 -11.48 19.16 1.32
C GLY A 51 -11.45 18.49 -0.05
N VAL A 52 -10.73 19.07 -1.02
CA VAL A 52 -10.53 18.48 -2.35
C VAL A 52 -9.69 17.21 -2.27
N ASN A 53 -8.64 17.21 -1.45
CA ASN A 53 -7.75 16.04 -1.33
C ASN A 53 -8.38 14.88 -0.54
N VAL A 54 -9.18 15.15 0.47
CA VAL A 54 -9.94 14.10 1.19
C VAL A 54 -10.84 13.33 0.25
N ARG A 55 -11.42 14.01 -0.76
CA ARG A 55 -12.37 13.40 -1.71
C ARG A 55 -11.72 12.75 -2.93
N GLY A 56 -10.56 13.22 -3.38
CA GLY A 56 -10.08 12.84 -4.72
C GLY A 56 -8.57 12.76 -4.93
N GLU A 57 -7.74 12.92 -3.89
CA GLU A 57 -6.27 12.92 -4.04
C GLU A 57 -5.77 13.83 -5.20
N ALA A 58 -6.32 15.05 -5.31
CA ALA A 58 -5.96 15.98 -6.40
C ALA A 58 -4.46 16.35 -6.37
N VAL A 59 -3.88 16.41 -5.17
CA VAL A 59 -2.42 16.52 -4.96
C VAL A 59 -1.93 15.20 -4.39
N ARG A 60 -1.08 14.50 -5.11
CA ARG A 60 -0.57 13.18 -4.73
C ARG A 60 0.96 13.12 -4.86
N VAL A 61 1.56 12.19 -4.12
CA VAL A 61 2.99 11.92 -4.23
C VAL A 61 3.25 11.17 -5.53
N MET A 62 3.92 11.84 -6.48
CA MET A 62 4.21 11.27 -7.82
C MET A 62 5.47 10.42 -7.84
N TYR A 63 6.48 10.81 -7.06
CA TYR A 63 7.81 10.21 -7.09
C TYR A 63 8.29 9.81 -5.68
N PRO A 64 7.64 8.85 -5.01
CA PRO A 64 8.20 8.32 -3.77
C PRO A 64 9.53 7.61 -4.10
N LYS A 65 10.59 7.92 -3.32
CA LYS A 65 11.91 7.33 -3.49
C LYS A 65 12.44 7.39 -4.94
N ASN A 66 12.18 8.51 -5.65
CA ASN A 66 12.56 8.73 -7.05
C ASN A 66 11.98 7.76 -8.09
N ARG A 67 10.92 7.04 -7.75
CA ARG A 67 10.20 6.16 -8.69
C ARG A 67 8.83 6.74 -8.98
N LEU A 68 8.42 6.73 -10.25
CA LEU A 68 7.09 7.15 -10.65
C LEU A 68 6.06 6.17 -10.09
N ALA A 69 5.27 6.62 -9.09
CA ALA A 69 4.29 5.78 -8.41
C ALA A 69 3.06 5.45 -9.28
N TRP A 70 2.70 6.35 -10.21
CA TRP A 70 1.47 6.28 -11.00
C TRP A 70 1.75 5.93 -12.46
N ASN A 71 2.66 4.99 -12.71
CA ASN A 71 3.06 4.54 -14.04
C ASN A 71 2.10 3.51 -14.67
N LYS A 72 1.18 2.95 -13.89
CA LYS A 72 0.14 2.02 -14.32
C LYS A 72 -1.22 2.45 -13.77
N PRO A 73 -2.34 1.95 -14.32
CA PRO A 73 -3.66 2.18 -13.77
C PRO A 73 -3.76 1.67 -12.33
N VAL A 74 -4.13 2.58 -11.41
CA VAL A 74 -4.25 2.29 -9.98
C VAL A 74 -5.67 1.83 -9.68
N LEU A 75 -5.80 0.65 -9.08
CA LEU A 75 -7.04 0.11 -8.55
C LEU A 75 -7.40 0.80 -7.23
N ARG A 76 -6.41 0.96 -6.35
CA ARG A 76 -6.60 1.55 -5.02
C ARG A 76 -5.34 2.25 -4.52
N SER A 77 -5.54 3.37 -3.85
CA SER A 77 -4.52 4.09 -3.09
C SER A 77 -4.99 4.20 -1.64
N LEU A 78 -4.17 3.77 -0.70
CA LEU A 78 -4.44 3.77 0.72
C LEU A 78 -3.28 4.37 1.49
N TRP A 79 -3.60 5.18 2.48
CA TRP A 79 -2.65 5.74 3.42
C TRP A 79 -2.95 5.22 4.83
N ASN A 80 -1.91 4.90 5.56
CA ASN A 80 -1.98 4.67 7.00
C ASN A 80 -0.79 5.35 7.69
N SER A 81 -0.68 5.21 9.01
CA SER A 81 0.42 5.79 9.78
C SER A 81 1.80 5.20 9.47
N HIS A 82 1.86 4.09 8.75
CA HIS A 82 3.10 3.36 8.46
C HIS A 82 3.54 3.52 7.01
N ALA A 83 2.58 3.60 6.05
CA ALA A 83 2.90 3.51 4.65
C ALA A 83 1.85 4.12 3.72
N HIS A 84 2.26 4.39 2.48
CA HIS A 84 1.41 4.59 1.32
C HIS A 84 1.36 3.30 0.50
N ILE A 85 0.16 2.75 0.32
CA ILE A 85 -0.06 1.50 -0.39
C ILE A 85 -0.77 1.80 -1.71
N LEU A 86 -0.19 1.36 -2.81
CA LEU A 86 -0.79 1.38 -4.15
C LEU A 86 -1.05 -0.04 -4.61
N ALA A 87 -2.29 -0.34 -4.97
CA ALA A 87 -2.63 -1.56 -5.70
C ALA A 87 -2.96 -1.19 -7.15
N PHE A 88 -2.31 -1.86 -8.09
CA PHE A 88 -2.56 -1.68 -9.52
C PHE A 88 -3.65 -2.63 -10.01
N LEU A 89 -4.26 -2.30 -11.17
CA LEU A 89 -5.22 -3.20 -11.78
C LEU A 89 -4.57 -4.55 -12.08
N PRO A 90 -5.31 -5.66 -11.89
CA PRO A 90 -4.81 -7.00 -12.23
C PRO A 90 -4.45 -7.11 -13.71
N GLU A 91 -3.32 -7.77 -13.98
CA GLU A 91 -2.85 -8.08 -15.31
C GLU A 91 -2.54 -9.58 -15.41
N VAL A 92 -2.85 -10.19 -16.57
CA VAL A 92 -2.40 -11.55 -16.88
C VAL A 92 -0.97 -11.48 -17.39
N GLY A 93 -0.10 -12.27 -16.79
CA GLY A 93 1.32 -12.31 -17.17
C GLY A 93 2.07 -13.46 -16.55
N PRO A 94 3.39 -13.56 -16.79
CA PRO A 94 4.22 -14.57 -16.16
C PRO A 94 4.08 -14.53 -14.65
N ALA A 95 4.00 -15.71 -14.01
CA ALA A 95 3.97 -15.81 -12.57
C ALA A 95 5.22 -15.13 -11.97
N PHE A 96 5.03 -14.32 -10.95
CA PHE A 96 6.14 -13.65 -10.29
C PHE A 96 6.82 -14.60 -9.31
N TYR A 97 8.16 -14.60 -9.32
CA TYR A 97 9.00 -15.38 -8.41
C TYR A 97 10.09 -14.51 -7.80
N TRP A 98 10.41 -14.73 -6.54
CA TRP A 98 11.60 -14.16 -5.90
C TRP A 98 12.88 -14.85 -6.36
N GLY A 99 12.75 -16.14 -6.67
CA GLY A 99 13.81 -16.96 -7.26
C GLY A 99 13.20 -18.18 -7.93
N GLY A 100 12.84 -18.02 -9.23
CA GLY A 100 12.23 -19.08 -10.02
C GLY A 100 13.22 -20.19 -10.36
N GLY A 101 12.85 -21.43 -10.10
CA GLY A 101 13.59 -22.63 -10.54
C GLY A 101 13.34 -22.96 -12.01
N ASP A 102 13.97 -24.03 -12.47
CA ASP A 102 13.77 -24.57 -13.82
C ASP A 102 12.28 -24.91 -14.05
N GLY A 103 11.73 -24.44 -15.15
CA GLY A 103 10.31 -24.62 -15.48
C GLY A 103 9.35 -23.54 -14.89
N ALA A 104 9.82 -22.62 -14.05
CA ALA A 104 8.99 -21.53 -13.51
C ALA A 104 8.36 -20.66 -14.62
N ALA A 105 9.07 -20.44 -15.72
CA ALA A 105 8.65 -19.59 -16.83
C ALA A 105 7.40 -20.08 -17.58
N GLN A 106 6.98 -21.32 -17.38
CA GLN A 106 5.78 -21.88 -18.04
C GLN A 106 4.45 -21.39 -17.44
N PHE A 107 4.49 -20.82 -16.24
CA PHE A 107 3.27 -20.42 -15.54
C PHE A 107 2.91 -18.96 -15.79
N THR A 108 1.62 -18.73 -16.01
CA THR A 108 1.01 -17.40 -16.11
C THR A 108 -0.11 -17.28 -15.08
N ASN A 109 -0.23 -16.11 -14.47
CA ASN A 109 -1.26 -15.82 -13.46
C ASN A 109 -1.89 -14.46 -13.72
N THR A 110 -3.11 -14.27 -13.24
CA THR A 110 -3.68 -12.94 -13.06
C THR A 110 -3.16 -12.37 -11.74
N GLN A 111 -2.47 -11.23 -11.78
CA GLN A 111 -1.82 -10.63 -10.62
C GLN A 111 -2.09 -9.14 -10.54
N ALA A 112 -2.56 -8.67 -9.37
CA ALA A 112 -2.53 -7.27 -8.98
C ALA A 112 -1.20 -7.01 -8.25
N PHE A 113 -0.44 -6.02 -8.70
CA PHE A 113 0.80 -5.68 -8.00
C PHE A 113 0.51 -4.63 -6.92
N VAL A 114 0.94 -4.90 -5.69
CA VAL A 114 0.80 -4.00 -4.55
C VAL A 114 2.17 -3.41 -4.23
N VAL A 115 2.25 -2.10 -4.11
CA VAL A 115 3.51 -1.38 -3.83
C VAL A 115 3.35 -0.56 -2.57
N VAL A 116 4.30 -0.68 -1.68
CA VAL A 116 4.40 0.07 -0.43
C VAL A 116 5.50 1.12 -0.56
N ASP A 117 5.16 2.39 -0.30
CA ASP A 117 6.07 3.55 -0.38
C ASP A 117 6.84 3.65 -1.71
N GLY A 118 6.22 3.21 -2.80
CA GLY A 118 6.76 3.33 -4.16
C GLY A 118 7.89 2.37 -4.50
N GLU A 119 8.30 1.46 -3.59
CA GLU A 119 9.45 0.58 -3.86
C GLU A 119 9.20 -0.88 -3.43
N ALA A 120 8.83 -1.12 -2.20
CA ALA A 120 8.56 -2.48 -1.74
C ALA A 120 7.29 -2.99 -2.41
N GLY A 121 7.41 -4.05 -3.22
CA GLY A 121 6.28 -4.53 -4.01
C GLY A 121 6.10 -6.04 -3.90
N THR A 122 4.85 -6.47 -3.96
CA THR A 122 4.46 -7.87 -3.91
C THR A 122 3.26 -8.12 -4.82
N PRO A 123 3.21 -9.23 -5.56
CA PRO A 123 2.02 -9.61 -6.31
C PRO A 123 0.96 -10.17 -5.38
N MET A 124 -0.28 -9.81 -5.65
CA MET A 124 -1.47 -10.45 -5.13
C MET A 124 -2.07 -11.28 -6.26
N THR A 125 -1.91 -12.58 -6.20
CA THR A 125 -2.32 -13.50 -7.27
C THR A 125 -3.77 -13.91 -7.08
N GLU A 126 -4.55 -13.84 -8.17
CA GLU A 126 -5.89 -14.39 -8.20
C GLU A 126 -5.85 -15.91 -8.00
N TRP A 127 -6.75 -16.41 -7.15
CA TRP A 127 -6.86 -17.83 -6.89
C TRP A 127 -8.33 -18.27 -6.84
N ASP A 128 -8.64 -19.35 -7.52
CA ASP A 128 -9.97 -19.91 -7.67
C ASP A 128 -10.46 -20.77 -6.48
N GLY A 129 -9.62 -20.93 -5.46
CA GLY A 129 -9.89 -21.80 -4.31
C GLY A 129 -9.47 -23.25 -4.51
N ASN A 130 -8.98 -23.63 -5.70
CA ASN A 130 -8.49 -24.97 -5.97
C ASN A 130 -7.00 -25.09 -5.66
N ALA A 131 -6.63 -25.93 -4.68
CA ALA A 131 -5.23 -26.15 -4.33
C ALA A 131 -4.39 -26.73 -5.48
N ALA A 132 -4.99 -27.47 -6.40
CA ALA A 132 -4.29 -28.03 -7.56
C ALA A 132 -3.82 -26.95 -8.57
N SER A 133 -4.45 -25.77 -8.58
CA SER A 133 -4.01 -24.65 -9.42
C SER A 133 -2.77 -23.93 -8.86
N LEU A 134 -2.30 -24.30 -7.68
CA LEU A 134 -1.18 -23.66 -6.99
C LEU A 134 0.19 -24.29 -7.27
N ASP A 135 0.30 -25.23 -8.19
CA ASP A 135 1.59 -25.91 -8.46
C ASP A 135 2.72 -24.92 -8.83
N TRP A 136 2.38 -23.79 -9.42
CA TRP A 136 3.34 -22.74 -9.74
C TRP A 136 4.13 -22.22 -8.54
N VAL A 137 3.55 -22.19 -7.34
CA VAL A 137 4.25 -21.70 -6.14
C VAL A 137 5.45 -22.57 -5.77
N SER A 138 5.42 -23.85 -6.13
CA SER A 138 6.50 -24.81 -5.82
C SER A 138 7.82 -24.51 -6.51
N TYR A 139 7.79 -23.69 -7.56
CA TYR A 139 8.97 -23.31 -8.34
C TYR A 139 9.72 -22.10 -7.79
N ASP A 140 9.28 -21.55 -6.66
CA ASP A 140 9.97 -20.42 -6.02
C ASP A 140 10.85 -20.86 -4.86
N VAL A 141 12.01 -20.25 -4.75
CA VAL A 141 12.96 -20.51 -3.66
C VAL A 141 12.33 -20.27 -2.27
N THR A 142 11.37 -19.37 -2.15
CA THR A 142 10.66 -19.09 -0.88
C THR A 142 9.82 -20.27 -0.40
N THR A 143 9.52 -21.24 -1.26
CA THR A 143 8.76 -22.46 -0.90
C THR A 143 9.64 -23.61 -0.40
N LEU A 144 10.97 -23.45 -0.38
CA LEU A 144 11.89 -24.48 0.10
C LEU A 144 11.50 -25.07 1.47
N PRO A 145 11.08 -24.31 2.48
CA PRO A 145 10.66 -24.89 3.77
C PRO A 145 9.52 -25.91 3.64
N TYR A 146 8.60 -25.69 2.71
CA TYR A 146 7.45 -26.57 2.47
C TYR A 146 7.84 -27.87 1.73
N HIS A 147 8.90 -27.85 0.92
CA HIS A 147 9.48 -29.06 0.35
C HIS A 147 10.15 -29.94 1.40
N LEU A 148 10.77 -29.31 2.40
CA LEU A 148 11.43 -30.03 3.51
C LEU A 148 10.42 -30.55 4.53
N ARG A 149 9.33 -29.83 4.77
CA ARG A 149 8.30 -30.18 5.76
C ARG A 149 6.90 -29.88 5.25
N LYS A 150 6.30 -30.84 4.56
CA LYS A 150 4.91 -30.74 4.10
C LYS A 150 3.91 -30.90 5.25
N GLY A 151 2.74 -30.26 5.15
CA GLY A 151 1.64 -30.44 6.08
C GLY A 151 1.90 -29.94 7.51
N GLY A 152 2.89 -29.06 7.72
CA GLY A 152 3.15 -28.43 9.00
C GLY A 152 2.19 -27.27 9.30
N ARG A 153 2.02 -26.91 10.57
CA ARG A 153 1.38 -25.63 10.95
C ARG A 153 2.30 -24.48 10.58
N VAL A 154 1.76 -23.42 9.99
CA VAL A 154 2.54 -22.30 9.44
C VAL A 154 2.18 -20.99 10.11
N GLY A 155 3.20 -20.24 10.50
CA GLY A 155 3.11 -18.84 10.91
C GLY A 155 3.78 -17.95 9.87
N ILE A 156 3.09 -16.92 9.40
CA ILE A 156 3.58 -15.95 8.40
C ILE A 156 3.56 -14.56 9.03
N VAL A 157 4.69 -13.87 8.98
CA VAL A 157 4.82 -12.48 9.41
C VAL A 157 5.17 -11.63 8.21
N GLY A 158 4.35 -10.60 7.92
CA GLY A 158 4.46 -9.79 6.71
C GLY A 158 3.86 -10.51 5.50
N VAL A 159 2.55 -10.66 5.50
CA VAL A 159 1.78 -11.42 4.48
C VAL A 159 1.93 -10.82 3.08
N GLY A 160 2.01 -9.49 3.00
CA GLY A 160 2.07 -8.78 1.73
C GLY A 160 0.92 -9.17 0.79
N GLY A 161 1.23 -9.59 -0.43
CA GLY A 161 0.25 -10.05 -1.43
C GLY A 161 -0.32 -11.45 -1.21
N GLY A 162 0.01 -12.12 -0.09
CA GLY A 162 -0.58 -13.42 0.27
C GLY A 162 0.09 -14.63 -0.36
N ARG A 163 1.21 -14.48 -1.04
CA ARG A 163 1.91 -15.58 -1.71
C ARG A 163 2.27 -16.73 -0.78
N ASP A 164 2.80 -16.43 0.42
CA ASP A 164 3.20 -17.46 1.39
C ASP A 164 1.98 -18.20 1.97
N ILE A 165 0.80 -17.55 1.98
CA ILE A 165 -0.47 -18.23 2.29
C ILE A 165 -0.77 -19.27 1.21
N LEU A 166 -0.65 -18.91 -0.08
CA LEU A 166 -0.87 -19.84 -1.18
C LEU A 166 0.12 -21.01 -1.14
N ALA A 167 1.38 -20.75 -0.82
CA ALA A 167 2.40 -21.79 -0.64
C ALA A 167 2.07 -22.73 0.53
N ALA A 168 1.58 -22.19 1.65
CA ALA A 168 1.14 -23.00 2.78
C ALA A 168 -0.07 -23.87 2.43
N ILE A 169 -1.04 -23.34 1.68
CA ILE A 169 -2.20 -24.09 1.17
C ILE A 169 -1.74 -25.20 0.23
N TRP A 170 -0.88 -24.87 -0.74
CA TRP A 170 -0.29 -25.86 -1.66
C TRP A 170 0.39 -27.01 -0.92
N SER A 171 1.09 -26.71 0.18
CA SER A 171 1.79 -27.73 0.99
C SER A 171 0.85 -28.61 1.81
N GLY A 172 -0.46 -28.32 1.87
CA GLY A 172 -1.41 -29.03 2.69
C GLY A 172 -1.34 -28.66 4.17
N SER A 173 -0.96 -27.43 4.51
CA SER A 173 -0.87 -26.97 5.89
C SER A 173 -2.24 -26.99 6.58
N PRO A 174 -2.39 -27.69 7.73
CA PRO A 174 -3.70 -27.82 8.41
C PRO A 174 -4.12 -26.56 9.16
N ALA A 175 -3.19 -25.65 9.42
CA ALA A 175 -3.45 -24.36 10.07
C ALA A 175 -2.42 -23.33 9.63
N ILE A 176 -2.91 -22.15 9.25
CA ILE A 176 -2.10 -21.00 8.81
C ILE A 176 -2.47 -19.82 9.69
N THR A 177 -1.48 -19.24 10.37
CA THR A 177 -1.61 -17.98 11.08
C THR A 177 -0.79 -16.93 10.37
N ALA A 178 -1.44 -15.89 9.86
CA ALA A 178 -0.80 -14.86 9.06
C ALA A 178 -1.05 -13.48 9.67
N VAL A 179 0.00 -12.66 9.77
CA VAL A 179 -0.04 -11.32 10.37
C VAL A 179 0.53 -10.30 9.38
N GLU A 180 -0.22 -9.22 9.16
CA GLU A 180 0.19 -8.07 8.35
C GLU A 180 -0.08 -6.78 9.13
N ILE A 181 0.79 -5.77 8.98
CA ILE A 181 0.66 -4.49 9.66
C ILE A 181 0.01 -3.40 8.78
N ASN A 182 0.07 -3.57 7.47
CA ASN A 182 -0.45 -2.60 6.50
C ASN A 182 -1.87 -2.92 6.04
#